data_8ef9068b173faa3775f9099cf3f0ac88
#
_entry.id   8ef9068b173faa3775f9099cf3f0ac88
#
_cell.length_a   1.000
_cell.length_b   1.000
_cell.length_c   1.000
_cell.angle_alpha   90.00
_cell.angle_beta   90.00
_cell.angle_gamma   90.00
#
_symmetry.space_group_name_H-M   'P 1'
#
loop_
_entity.id
_entity.type
_entity.pdbx_description
1 polymer ?
#
loop_
_entity_poly.entity_id
_entity_poly.type
_entity_poly.pdbx_seq_one_letter_code
_entity_poly.pdbx_strand_id
1 'polypeptide(L)'
;MLWRKSRAFLFILVFVLINDLRFKGKTKEEWKVIEDYLKEYIGKYFEISETAEKVYIGKDFPDEFTHGKDKTVLKGPNLKAKANAAQAVGELIQIAENKSMSEDFNEKHGDKAKYGWYRYDTRLALPIYNDEGEVQRYNIYKLRMLIRHDEDGKLYLYDFLRTKKETSSPLE
;
A
#
# COMPACT_ATOMS: atom_id res chain seq x y z
N MET A 1 -33.38 -6.37 18.51
CA MET A 1 -33.60 -6.85 17.13
C MET A 1 -33.10 -5.86 16.09
N LEU A 2 -33.52 -4.61 16.17
CA LEU A 2 -33.01 -3.58 15.25
C LEU A 2 -31.48 -3.39 15.36
N TRP A 3 -30.95 -3.49 16.56
CA TRP A 3 -29.51 -3.35 16.78
C TRP A 3 -28.70 -4.49 16.15
N ARG A 4 -29.27 -5.68 15.99
CA ARG A 4 -28.59 -6.78 15.27
C ARG A 4 -28.45 -6.48 13.78
N LYS A 5 -29.49 -5.88 13.20
CA LYS A 5 -29.40 -5.42 11.80
C LYS A 5 -28.38 -4.32 11.66
N SER A 6 -28.32 -3.41 12.62
CA SER A 6 -27.30 -2.35 12.64
C SER A 6 -25.89 -2.92 12.68
N ARG A 7 -25.66 -4.01 13.43
CA ARG A 7 -24.35 -4.66 13.45
C ARG A 7 -23.93 -5.20 12.09
N ALA A 8 -24.87 -5.68 11.29
CA ALA A 8 -24.59 -6.19 9.96
C ALA A 8 -24.06 -5.09 9.03
N PHE A 9 -24.33 -3.82 9.35
CA PHE A 9 -23.90 -2.67 8.56
C PHE A 9 -22.67 -1.95 9.12
N LEU A 10 -22.03 -2.51 10.17
CA LEU A 10 -20.81 -1.94 10.74
C LEU A 10 -19.57 -2.36 9.96
N PHE A 11 -19.71 -2.70 8.70
CA PHE A 11 -18.59 -2.82 7.79
C PHE A 11 -18.11 -1.43 7.42
N ILE A 12 -17.02 -1.01 8.06
CA ILE A 12 -16.39 0.27 7.73
C ILE A 12 -15.25 -0.02 6.77
N LEU A 13 -15.36 0.51 5.56
CA LEU A 13 -14.26 0.49 4.61
C LEU A 13 -13.28 1.59 5.01
N VAL A 14 -12.09 1.20 5.44
CA VAL A 14 -11.04 2.14 5.82
C VAL A 14 -10.06 2.31 4.66
N PHE A 15 -9.75 3.55 4.33
CA PHE A 15 -8.80 3.88 3.28
C PHE A 15 -8.06 5.19 3.61
N VAL A 16 -6.89 5.37 3.00
CA VAL A 16 -6.15 6.61 3.07
C VAL A 16 -6.54 7.49 1.89
N LEU A 17 -7.00 8.70 2.18
CA LEU A 17 -7.35 9.66 1.13
C LEU A 17 -6.10 10.43 0.72
N ILE A 18 -5.75 10.38 -0.57
CA ILE A 18 -4.62 11.10 -1.13
C ILE A 18 -5.16 12.13 -2.11
N ASN A 19 -5.20 13.39 -1.69
CA ASN A 19 -5.72 14.48 -2.51
C ASN A 19 -4.68 15.06 -3.47
N ASP A 20 -3.41 14.98 -3.15
CA ASP A 20 -2.33 15.47 -4.00
C ASP A 20 -1.91 14.39 -5.00
N LEU A 21 -2.31 14.56 -6.26
CA LEU A 21 -1.97 13.64 -7.34
C LEU A 21 -0.64 14.01 -7.99
N ARG A 22 0.38 14.26 -7.17
CA ARG A 22 1.67 14.75 -7.66
C ARG A 22 2.41 13.78 -8.59
N PHE A 23 2.16 12.48 -8.45
CA PHE A 23 2.84 11.47 -9.27
C PHE A 23 1.91 10.91 -10.32
N LYS A 24 2.33 10.99 -11.59
CA LYS A 24 1.57 10.42 -12.72
C LYS A 24 1.94 8.97 -13.00
N GLY A 25 3.14 8.56 -12.60
CA GLY A 25 3.61 7.19 -12.77
C GLY A 25 3.99 6.83 -14.20
N LYS A 26 4.34 7.81 -15.04
CA LYS A 26 4.52 7.59 -16.48
C LYS A 26 5.97 7.47 -16.95
N THR A 27 6.88 8.24 -16.38
CA THR A 27 8.25 8.34 -16.90
C THR A 27 9.25 7.71 -15.95
N LYS A 28 10.39 7.26 -16.49
CA LYS A 28 11.49 6.73 -15.67
C LYS A 28 12.02 7.79 -14.72
N GLU A 29 12.08 9.02 -15.19
CA GLU A 29 12.56 10.16 -14.39
C GLU A 29 11.67 10.38 -13.18
N GLU A 30 10.36 10.30 -13.37
CA GLU A 30 9.41 10.42 -12.27
C GLU A 30 9.57 9.29 -11.26
N TRP A 31 9.74 8.07 -11.73
CA TRP A 31 9.97 6.92 -10.83
C TRP A 31 11.27 7.04 -10.05
N LYS A 32 12.27 7.71 -10.63
CA LYS A 32 13.48 8.05 -9.88
C LYS A 32 13.20 9.05 -8.77
N VAL A 33 12.36 10.04 -9.04
CA VAL A 33 11.93 11.00 -8.02
C VAL A 33 11.17 10.28 -6.91
N ILE A 34 10.29 9.34 -7.26
CA ILE A 34 9.54 8.53 -6.27
C ILE A 34 10.51 7.70 -5.42
N GLU A 35 11.49 7.07 -6.05
CA GLU A 35 12.50 6.29 -5.32
C GLU A 35 13.24 7.18 -4.29
N ASP A 36 13.67 8.35 -4.72
CA ASP A 36 14.37 9.29 -3.82
C ASP A 36 13.47 9.77 -2.69
N TYR A 37 12.19 10.01 -2.98
CA TYR A 37 11.19 10.35 -1.98
C TYR A 37 11.07 9.25 -0.92
N LEU A 38 11.00 8.00 -1.36
CA LEU A 38 10.87 6.85 -0.46
C LEU A 38 12.11 6.63 0.41
N LYS A 39 13.29 7.03 -0.04
CA LYS A 39 14.52 6.91 0.75
C LYS A 39 14.46 7.66 2.06
N GLU A 40 13.63 8.69 2.17
CA GLU A 40 13.46 9.44 3.40
C GLU A 40 12.77 8.62 4.51
N TYR A 41 12.06 7.55 4.13
CA TYR A 41 11.42 6.66 5.10
C TYR A 41 12.40 5.64 5.69
N ILE A 42 13.54 5.40 5.06
CA ILE A 42 14.50 4.37 5.50
C ILE A 42 14.89 4.60 6.97
N GLY A 43 14.79 3.54 7.78
CA GLY A 43 15.09 3.60 9.20
C GLY A 43 13.90 3.94 10.09
N LYS A 44 12.78 4.38 9.50
CA LYS A 44 11.55 4.63 10.24
C LYS A 44 10.75 3.36 10.40
N TYR A 45 9.81 3.37 11.35
CA TYR A 45 8.82 2.30 11.48
C TYR A 45 7.43 2.89 11.68
N PHE A 46 6.43 2.08 11.36
CA PHE A 46 5.03 2.42 11.54
C PHE A 46 4.31 1.21 12.15
N GLU A 47 3.33 1.48 12.99
CA GLU A 47 2.60 0.42 13.69
C GLU A 47 1.29 0.11 12.98
N ILE A 48 1.04 -1.19 12.75
CA ILE A 48 -0.23 -1.68 12.23
C ILE A 48 -1.23 -1.65 13.38
N SER A 49 -2.31 -0.86 13.23
CA SER A 49 -3.29 -0.71 14.32
C SER A 49 -3.98 -2.01 14.70
N GLU A 50 -4.27 -2.87 13.73
CA GLU A 50 -4.98 -4.13 13.96
C GLU A 50 -4.18 -5.11 14.82
N THR A 51 -2.87 -5.18 14.64
CA THR A 51 -2.01 -6.18 15.30
C THR A 51 -1.02 -5.60 16.30
N ALA A 52 -0.87 -4.28 16.33
CA ALA A 52 0.15 -3.56 17.09
C ALA A 52 1.59 -3.93 16.67
N GLU A 53 1.77 -4.52 15.49
CA GLU A 53 3.09 -4.87 14.99
C GLU A 53 3.77 -3.66 14.38
N LYS A 54 5.08 -3.54 14.62
CA LYS A 54 5.91 -2.48 14.05
C LYS A 54 6.51 -2.95 12.74
N VAL A 55 6.34 -2.16 11.68
CA VAL A 55 6.89 -2.43 10.36
C VAL A 55 7.95 -1.40 10.05
N TYR A 56 9.16 -1.85 9.83
CA TYR A 56 10.30 -1.01 9.53
C TYR A 56 10.46 -0.81 8.02
N ILE A 57 11.02 0.31 7.64
CA ILE A 57 11.35 0.61 6.25
C ILE A 57 12.86 0.39 6.09
N GLY A 58 13.21 -0.65 5.34
CA GLY A 58 14.60 -1.00 5.06
C GLY A 58 15.12 -0.37 3.78
N LYS A 59 16.40 -0.59 3.52
CA LYS A 59 17.10 -0.03 2.35
C LYS A 59 16.56 -0.53 1.02
N ASP A 60 15.98 -1.73 1.02
CA ASP A 60 15.53 -2.39 -0.21
C ASP A 60 14.20 -1.85 -0.72
N PHE A 61 13.39 -1.26 0.16
CA PHE A 61 12.01 -0.89 -0.18
C PHE A 61 11.93 0.11 -1.33
N PRO A 62 12.69 1.22 -1.36
CA PRO A 62 12.55 2.19 -2.45
C PRO A 62 12.80 1.57 -3.83
N ASP A 63 13.81 0.73 -3.96
CA ASP A 63 14.12 0.07 -5.23
C ASP A 63 13.04 -0.95 -5.60
N GLU A 64 12.61 -1.79 -4.68
CA GLU A 64 11.59 -2.80 -4.95
C GLU A 64 10.26 -2.16 -5.37
N PHE A 65 9.85 -1.10 -4.70
CA PHE A 65 8.63 -0.39 -5.02
C PHE A 65 8.65 0.20 -6.43
N THR A 66 9.79 0.75 -6.85
CA THR A 66 9.91 1.49 -8.12
C THR A 66 10.39 0.62 -9.28
N HIS A 67 11.09 -0.47 -9.03
CA HIS A 67 11.69 -1.33 -10.07
C HIS A 67 11.28 -2.79 -9.98
N GLY A 68 10.50 -3.18 -8.97
CA GLY A 68 10.08 -4.58 -8.79
C GLY A 68 9.12 -5.06 -9.87
N LYS A 69 8.90 -6.37 -9.89
CA LYS A 69 8.00 -7.01 -10.87
C LYS A 69 6.58 -6.46 -10.82
N ASP A 70 6.09 -6.18 -9.64
CA ASP A 70 4.72 -5.66 -9.47
C ASP A 70 4.54 -4.36 -10.23
N LYS A 71 5.47 -3.42 -10.06
CA LYS A 71 5.41 -2.13 -10.75
C LYS A 71 5.44 -2.30 -12.27
N THR A 72 6.23 -3.22 -12.78
CA THR A 72 6.41 -3.40 -14.22
C THR A 72 5.18 -3.94 -14.93
N VAL A 73 4.28 -4.62 -14.22
CA VAL A 73 3.05 -5.16 -14.82
C VAL A 73 1.85 -4.25 -14.65
N LEU A 74 1.95 -3.24 -13.80
CA LEU A 74 0.85 -2.27 -13.62
C LEU A 74 0.80 -1.27 -14.76
N LYS A 75 -0.42 -0.84 -15.11
CA LYS A 75 -0.66 0.12 -16.20
C LYS A 75 -1.77 1.09 -15.81
N GLY A 76 -1.75 2.28 -16.45
CA GLY A 76 -2.82 3.26 -16.35
C GLY A 76 -3.14 3.67 -14.91
N PRO A 77 -4.43 3.70 -14.55
CA PRO A 77 -4.85 4.17 -13.23
C PRO A 77 -4.26 3.38 -12.07
N ASN A 78 -4.05 2.08 -12.24
CA ASN A 78 -3.46 1.25 -11.20
C ASN A 78 -1.98 1.63 -10.95
N LEU A 79 -1.23 1.91 -12.00
CA LEU A 79 0.15 2.36 -11.88
C LEU A 79 0.22 3.75 -11.23
N LYS A 80 -0.68 4.64 -11.62
CA LYS A 80 -0.78 5.97 -11.01
C LYS A 80 -1.11 5.87 -9.52
N ALA A 81 -2.00 4.96 -9.15
CA ALA A 81 -2.35 4.75 -7.75
C ALA A 81 -1.14 4.25 -6.96
N LYS A 82 -0.38 3.31 -7.50
CA LYS A 82 0.85 2.85 -6.85
C LYS A 82 1.85 4.01 -6.70
N ALA A 83 2.03 4.82 -7.72
CA ALA A 83 2.95 5.96 -7.65
C ALA A 83 2.58 6.89 -6.49
N ASN A 84 1.29 7.19 -6.33
CA ASN A 84 0.84 8.10 -5.28
C ASN A 84 0.81 7.45 -3.90
N ALA A 85 0.77 6.12 -3.80
CA ALA A 85 0.90 5.41 -2.53
C ALA A 85 2.21 5.76 -1.82
N ALA A 86 3.24 6.14 -2.56
CA ALA A 86 4.51 6.58 -1.99
C ALA A 86 4.36 7.74 -1.01
N GLN A 87 3.32 8.55 -1.17
CA GLN A 87 3.07 9.70 -0.29
C GLN A 87 2.44 9.30 1.05
N ALA A 88 1.97 8.06 1.18
CA ALA A 88 1.17 7.64 2.32
C ALA A 88 1.62 6.31 2.90
N VAL A 89 2.90 6.00 2.82
CA VAL A 89 3.45 4.71 3.28
C VAL A 89 3.07 4.43 4.74
N GLY A 90 3.28 5.40 5.62
CA GLY A 90 2.98 5.24 7.05
C GLY A 90 1.50 5.02 7.31
N GLU A 91 0.65 5.84 6.70
CA GLU A 91 -0.80 5.75 6.87
C GLU A 91 -1.34 4.44 6.31
N LEU A 92 -0.81 3.98 5.18
CA LEU A 92 -1.21 2.70 4.58
C LEU A 92 -0.84 1.51 5.48
N ILE A 93 0.31 1.57 6.13
CA ILE A 93 0.70 0.55 7.10
C ILE A 93 -0.24 0.58 8.31
N GLN A 94 -0.55 1.76 8.83
CA GLN A 94 -1.37 1.91 10.03
C GLN A 94 -2.75 1.30 9.89
N ILE A 95 -3.39 1.44 8.73
CA ILE A 95 -4.76 0.94 8.49
C ILE A 95 -4.81 -0.47 7.94
N ALA A 96 -3.66 -1.12 7.71
CA ALA A 96 -3.61 -2.45 7.11
C ALA A 96 -4.38 -3.46 7.95
N GLU A 97 -5.03 -4.40 7.26
CA GLU A 97 -5.91 -5.39 7.89
C GLU A 97 -5.79 -6.75 7.20
N ASN A 98 -6.46 -7.77 7.76
CA ASN A 98 -6.55 -9.11 7.18
C ASN A 98 -5.18 -9.78 7.02
N LYS A 99 -4.43 -9.84 8.12
CA LYS A 99 -3.13 -10.52 8.12
C LYS A 99 -3.25 -11.97 7.67
N SER A 100 -2.38 -12.38 6.78
CA SER A 100 -2.22 -13.77 6.38
C SER A 100 -0.75 -14.10 6.21
N MET A 101 -0.38 -15.37 6.37
CA MET A 101 0.96 -15.82 6.07
C MET A 101 1.11 -16.08 4.58
N SER A 102 2.30 -15.80 4.08
CA SER A 102 2.70 -16.11 2.72
C SER A 102 3.99 -16.91 2.76
N GLU A 103 4.11 -17.91 1.89
CA GLU A 103 5.33 -18.69 1.82
C GLU A 103 6.33 -18.04 0.85
N ASP A 104 7.62 -18.16 1.17
CA ASP A 104 8.68 -17.81 0.26
C ASP A 104 9.02 -19.05 -0.56
N PHE A 105 8.22 -19.32 -1.59
CA PHE A 105 8.31 -20.54 -2.39
C PHE A 105 9.66 -20.73 -3.07
N ASN A 106 10.37 -19.65 -3.33
CA ASN A 106 11.60 -19.70 -4.09
C ASN A 106 12.86 -19.56 -3.22
N GLU A 107 12.68 -19.43 -1.92
CA GLU A 107 13.77 -19.13 -0.97
C GLU A 107 14.63 -17.97 -1.45
N LYS A 108 14.01 -17.10 -2.23
CA LYS A 108 14.68 -16.05 -3.00
C LYS A 108 15.43 -15.05 -2.11
N HIS A 109 14.92 -14.84 -0.91
CA HIS A 109 15.47 -13.85 0.03
C HIS A 109 16.27 -14.48 1.16
N GLY A 110 16.36 -15.81 1.19
CA GLY A 110 17.21 -16.54 2.15
C GLY A 110 17.04 -16.06 3.59
N ASP A 111 18.15 -15.66 4.20
CA ASP A 111 18.18 -15.23 5.60
C ASP A 111 17.37 -13.98 5.87
N LYS A 112 17.14 -13.13 4.87
CA LYS A 112 16.35 -11.92 5.03
C LYS A 112 14.88 -12.19 5.32
N ALA A 113 14.37 -13.35 4.94
CA ALA A 113 12.99 -13.73 5.23
C ALA A 113 12.95 -14.99 6.08
N LYS A 114 13.85 -15.09 7.05
CA LYS A 114 14.05 -16.30 7.86
C LYS A 114 12.77 -16.80 8.53
N TYR A 115 11.92 -15.87 9.00
CA TYR A 115 10.69 -16.22 9.71
C TYR A 115 9.45 -16.12 8.83
N GLY A 116 9.64 -15.91 7.52
CA GLY A 116 8.57 -15.97 6.55
C GLY A 116 8.05 -14.60 6.10
N TRP A 117 6.89 -14.66 5.48
CA TRP A 117 6.24 -13.51 4.86
C TRP A 117 4.83 -13.35 5.39
N TYR A 118 4.39 -12.09 5.53
CA TYR A 118 3.03 -11.77 5.90
C TYR A 118 2.42 -10.84 4.86
N ARG A 119 1.12 -10.97 4.66
CA ARG A 119 0.34 -10.12 3.76
C ARG A 119 -0.77 -9.46 4.52
N TYR A 120 -1.02 -8.21 4.18
CA TYR A 120 -2.14 -7.41 4.69
C TYR A 120 -2.82 -6.74 3.51
N ASP A 121 -4.10 -6.43 3.69
CA ASP A 121 -4.82 -5.57 2.76
C ASP A 121 -4.77 -4.14 3.26
N THR A 122 -4.56 -3.19 2.35
CA THR A 122 -4.66 -1.78 2.65
C THR A 122 -5.28 -1.06 1.45
N ARG A 123 -5.78 0.15 1.66
CA ARG A 123 -6.53 0.86 0.62
C ARG A 123 -6.20 2.33 0.61
N LEU A 124 -6.22 2.89 -0.59
CA LEU A 124 -6.13 4.33 -0.79
C LEU A 124 -7.25 4.80 -1.71
N ALA A 125 -7.61 6.06 -1.58
CA ALA A 125 -8.59 6.69 -2.46
C ALA A 125 -7.94 7.88 -3.14
N LEU A 126 -8.20 8.00 -4.44
CA LEU A 126 -7.75 9.13 -5.25
C LEU A 126 -8.96 9.88 -5.81
N PRO A 127 -8.94 11.22 -5.78
CA PRO A 127 -10.03 11.99 -6.36
C PRO A 127 -10.00 11.96 -7.88
N ILE A 128 -11.18 11.98 -8.46
CA ILE A 128 -11.38 12.21 -9.89
C ILE A 128 -12.05 13.57 -10.04
N TYR A 129 -11.41 14.45 -10.77
CA TYR A 129 -11.90 15.82 -10.97
C TYR A 129 -12.71 15.94 -12.27
N ASN A 130 -13.73 16.79 -12.25
CA ASN A 130 -14.45 17.17 -13.46
C ASN A 130 -13.69 18.27 -14.18
N ASP A 131 -14.26 18.73 -15.30
CA ASP A 131 -13.63 19.77 -16.14
C ASP A 131 -13.50 21.13 -15.43
N GLU A 132 -14.29 21.35 -14.38
CA GLU A 132 -14.25 22.59 -13.58
C GLU A 132 -13.27 22.49 -12.40
N GLY A 133 -12.56 21.36 -12.27
CA GLY A 133 -11.60 21.16 -11.20
C GLY A 133 -12.23 20.77 -9.86
N GLU A 134 -13.51 20.39 -9.87
CA GLU A 134 -14.18 19.92 -8.66
C GLU A 134 -14.09 18.40 -8.56
N VAL A 135 -14.06 17.87 -7.34
CA VAL A 135 -14.05 16.43 -7.13
C VAL A 135 -15.39 15.84 -7.52
N GLN A 136 -15.39 15.00 -8.53
CA GLN A 136 -16.58 14.30 -9.01
C GLN A 136 -16.86 13.03 -8.23
N ARG A 137 -15.80 12.28 -7.92
CA ARG A 137 -15.86 11.04 -7.16
C ARG A 137 -14.48 10.65 -6.68
N TYR A 138 -14.42 9.61 -5.86
CA TYR A 138 -13.16 8.99 -5.44
C TYR A 138 -13.11 7.57 -5.98
N ASN A 139 -11.96 7.18 -6.51
CA ASN A 139 -11.68 5.79 -6.84
C ASN A 139 -10.89 5.17 -5.70
N ILE A 140 -11.33 4.01 -5.23
CA ILE A 140 -10.65 3.27 -4.19
C ILE A 140 -9.82 2.17 -4.82
N TYR A 141 -8.57 2.07 -4.39
CA TYR A 141 -7.62 1.05 -4.82
C TYR A 141 -7.20 0.20 -3.64
N LYS A 142 -7.23 -1.09 -3.85
CA LYS A 142 -6.73 -2.06 -2.87
C LYS A 142 -5.29 -2.41 -3.22
N LEU A 143 -4.43 -2.42 -2.22
CA LEU A 143 -3.05 -2.83 -2.33
C LEU A 143 -2.82 -3.96 -1.34
N ARG A 144 -1.97 -4.90 -1.73
CA ARG A 144 -1.54 -5.96 -0.83
C ARG A 144 -0.18 -5.59 -0.26
N MET A 145 -0.14 -5.33 1.02
CA MET A 145 1.11 -5.02 1.71
C MET A 145 1.85 -6.31 2.00
N LEU A 146 3.05 -6.46 1.46
CA LEU A 146 3.90 -7.63 1.68
C LEU A 146 5.00 -7.28 2.67
N ILE A 147 5.08 -8.06 3.74
CA ILE A 147 6.00 -7.84 4.84
C ILE A 147 6.90 -9.05 5.00
N ARG A 148 8.19 -8.78 5.13
CA ARG A 148 9.24 -9.76 5.36
C ARG A 148 9.57 -9.82 6.84
N HIS A 149 9.58 -11.03 7.42
CA HIS A 149 9.99 -11.24 8.80
C HIS A 149 11.45 -11.73 8.79
N ASP A 150 12.36 -10.82 9.07
CA ASP A 150 13.80 -11.04 8.94
C ASP A 150 14.43 -11.81 10.11
N GLU A 151 15.67 -12.23 9.93
CA GLU A 151 16.46 -12.94 10.93
C GLU A 151 16.70 -12.11 12.20
N ASP A 152 16.67 -10.78 12.12
CA ASP A 152 16.80 -9.90 13.29
C ASP A 152 15.52 -9.83 14.13
N GLY A 153 14.47 -10.57 13.71
CA GLY A 153 13.18 -10.59 14.39
C GLY A 153 12.27 -9.42 14.04
N LYS A 154 12.71 -8.51 13.19
CA LYS A 154 11.91 -7.35 12.79
C LYS A 154 11.12 -7.61 11.52
N LEU A 155 10.01 -6.90 11.40
CA LEU A 155 9.18 -6.90 10.20
C LEU A 155 9.59 -5.73 9.30
N TYR A 156 9.78 -6.00 8.03
CA TYR A 156 10.15 -4.98 7.04
C TYR A 156 9.14 -4.93 5.91
N LEU A 157 8.75 -3.74 5.52
CA LEU A 157 7.93 -3.55 4.34
C LEU A 157 8.74 -3.92 3.10
N TYR A 158 8.23 -4.86 2.32
CA TYR A 158 8.87 -5.25 1.07
C TYR A 158 8.30 -4.48 -0.11
N ASP A 159 6.98 -4.50 -0.28
CA ASP A 159 6.31 -3.79 -1.35
C ASP A 159 4.81 -3.69 -1.06
N PHE A 160 4.13 -2.82 -1.81
CA PHE A 160 2.68 -2.82 -1.95
C PHE A 160 2.34 -3.43 -3.31
N LEU A 161 1.76 -4.62 -3.28
CA LEU A 161 1.53 -5.42 -4.48
C LEU A 161 0.10 -5.32 -4.98
N ARG A 162 -0.07 -5.62 -6.27
CA ARG A 162 -1.39 -5.82 -6.88
C ARG A 162 -2.35 -4.65 -6.68
N THR A 163 -1.83 -3.44 -6.87
CA THR A 163 -2.67 -2.24 -6.83
C THR A 163 -3.77 -2.36 -7.87
N LYS A 164 -5.01 -2.33 -7.41
CA LYS A 164 -6.16 -2.52 -8.29
C LYS A 164 -7.34 -1.70 -7.81
N LYS A 165 -8.00 -1.03 -8.76
CA LYS A 165 -9.24 -0.32 -8.46
C LYS A 165 -10.29 -1.29 -7.94
N GLU A 166 -10.87 -0.98 -6.79
CA GLU A 166 -11.86 -1.81 -6.11
C GLU A 166 -13.27 -1.30 -6.34
N THR A 167 -13.47 -0.01 -6.17
CA THR A 167 -14.77 0.61 -6.40
C THR A 167 -14.60 2.03 -6.94
N SER A 168 -15.59 2.53 -7.66
CA SER A 168 -15.55 3.85 -8.27
C SER A 168 -16.25 4.92 -7.45
N SER A 169 -17.02 4.57 -6.44
CA SER A 169 -17.67 5.55 -5.58
C SER A 169 -18.05 4.93 -4.25
N PRO A 170 -17.29 5.23 -3.18
CA PRO A 170 -17.57 4.68 -1.87
C PRO A 170 -18.77 5.34 -1.19
N LEU A 171 -19.27 6.43 -1.76
CA LEU A 171 -20.36 7.22 -1.16
C LEU A 171 -21.73 6.97 -1.79
N GLU A 172 -21.79 6.10 -2.78
CA GLU A 172 -23.05 5.71 -3.38
C GLU A 172 -23.83 4.75 -2.51
#